data_cdd3a5ae5c21ff901c61732b3d380858
#
_entry.id   cdd3a5ae5c21ff901c61732b3d380858
#
_cell.length_a   1.000
_cell.length_b   1.000
_cell.length_c   1.000
_cell.angle_alpha   90.00
_cell.angle_beta   90.00
_cell.angle_gamma   90.00
#
_symmetry.space_group_name_H-M   'P 1'
#
loop_
_entity.id
_entity.type
_entity.pdbx_description
1 polymer ?
#
loop_
_entity_poly.entity_id
_entity_poly.type
_entity_poly.pdbx_seq_one_letter_code
_entity_poly.pdbx_strand_id
1 'polypeptide(L)'
;MTLRTKPVSKGRQSYYLDIYKDGLRRYEFLKLYLVPATNEAAKIQNANTEQAAKVIRNQRELEIIQGKGGLAPVSNSKLLLLDWMEEYKKMKLATGQSNERALSVEKVINHLKAFAGEKTKLSAVDSEFCKGFVSYLGSATSGKHTKNPKPLANITANGYFQIFTSALNEAVRKKKITANPVIFLSREDKKPIKAERSNRTFLTIEEVKKLANTEFKNDNIKRAFLFACFTGLRISDIRNLTWGNIVERDKACYITITMQKTREPLTIKLNKQAEKWLPKKGDTKEVFDLPLHNAVINDNLKKWAKAAGIEKSLCFHMSRHTFATMELTLGADLYVVSKLLGHHDLSVTQVYADIINKKREEAVDLMDSAFETKPQRKKQIKAKTRTAKK
;
A
#
# COMPACT_ATOMS: atom_id res chain seq x y z
N MET A 1 -28.59 -26.55 -12.84
CA MET A 1 -27.99 -25.19 -12.76
C MET A 1 -28.90 -24.30 -11.94
N THR A 2 -28.35 -23.54 -10.97
CA THR A 2 -29.12 -22.69 -10.06
C THR A 2 -28.62 -21.25 -10.13
N LEU A 3 -29.57 -20.28 -10.28
CA LEU A 3 -29.27 -18.87 -10.17
C LEU A 3 -29.24 -18.47 -8.70
N ARG A 4 -28.15 -17.85 -8.26
CA ARG A 4 -27.94 -17.43 -6.86
C ARG A 4 -27.45 -15.99 -6.79
N THR A 5 -27.55 -15.38 -5.61
CA THR A 5 -27.00 -14.06 -5.31
C THR A 5 -25.91 -14.12 -4.24
N LYS A 6 -24.99 -13.18 -4.29
CA LYS A 6 -23.93 -12.99 -3.29
C LYS A 6 -23.88 -11.53 -2.86
N PRO A 7 -23.79 -11.22 -1.56
CA PRO A 7 -23.57 -9.87 -1.08
C PRO A 7 -22.26 -9.27 -1.60
N VAL A 8 -22.33 -8.00 -2.04
CA VAL A 8 -21.17 -7.19 -2.45
C VAL A 8 -21.21 -5.84 -1.72
N SER A 9 -20.23 -4.99 -1.96
CA SER A 9 -20.13 -3.69 -1.28
C SER A 9 -21.36 -2.80 -1.49
N LYS A 10 -21.62 -1.88 -0.57
CA LYS A 10 -22.74 -0.89 -0.60
C LYS A 10 -24.14 -1.53 -0.56
N GLY A 11 -24.32 -2.64 0.15
CA GLY A 11 -25.63 -3.30 0.31
C GLY A 11 -26.20 -3.94 -0.96
N ARG A 12 -25.42 -4.03 -2.04
CA ARG A 12 -25.81 -4.69 -3.30
C ARG A 12 -25.62 -6.20 -3.23
N GLN A 13 -26.29 -6.92 -4.12
CA GLN A 13 -26.09 -8.35 -4.33
C GLN A 13 -25.73 -8.59 -5.81
N SER A 14 -24.79 -9.51 -6.07
CA SER A 14 -24.40 -9.89 -7.43
C SER A 14 -24.97 -11.25 -7.78
N TYR A 15 -25.57 -11.36 -8.96
CA TYR A 15 -26.04 -12.65 -9.49
C TYR A 15 -24.88 -13.49 -10.01
N TYR A 16 -25.00 -14.81 -9.77
CA TYR A 16 -24.13 -15.84 -10.37
C TYR A 16 -24.91 -17.14 -10.64
N LEU A 17 -24.42 -17.91 -11.60
CA LEU A 17 -24.90 -19.26 -11.87
C LEU A 17 -24.06 -20.28 -11.10
N ASP A 18 -24.73 -21.16 -10.35
CA ASP A 18 -24.15 -22.33 -9.69
C ASP A 18 -24.46 -23.53 -10.59
N ILE A 19 -23.45 -23.96 -11.35
CA ILE A 19 -23.57 -25.01 -12.36
C ILE A 19 -22.91 -26.28 -11.83
N TYR A 20 -23.70 -27.33 -11.65
CA TYR A 20 -23.20 -28.67 -11.28
C TYR A 20 -23.53 -29.65 -12.41
N LYS A 21 -22.52 -30.27 -12.99
CA LYS A 21 -22.66 -31.31 -14.02
C LYS A 21 -21.46 -32.24 -14.00
N ASP A 22 -21.72 -33.54 -14.16
CA ASP A 22 -20.70 -34.59 -14.28
C ASP A 22 -19.67 -34.60 -13.11
N GLY A 23 -20.14 -34.35 -11.88
CA GLY A 23 -19.28 -34.27 -10.67
C GLY A 23 -18.52 -32.97 -10.53
N LEU A 24 -18.63 -32.02 -11.47
CA LEU A 24 -17.95 -30.74 -11.46
C LEU A 24 -18.92 -29.63 -11.11
N ARG A 25 -18.49 -28.74 -10.19
CA ARG A 25 -19.21 -27.53 -9.82
C ARG A 25 -18.50 -26.31 -10.35
N ARG A 26 -19.28 -25.41 -10.99
CA ARG A 26 -18.78 -24.16 -11.58
C ARG A 26 -19.67 -23.01 -11.18
N TYR A 27 -19.04 -21.84 -10.94
CA TYR A 27 -19.74 -20.60 -10.71
C TYR A 27 -19.44 -19.59 -11.83
N GLU A 28 -20.50 -19.07 -12.47
CA GLU A 28 -20.39 -18.04 -13.51
C GLU A 28 -21.04 -16.75 -13.01
N PHE A 29 -20.25 -15.68 -12.85
CA PHE A 29 -20.73 -14.37 -12.41
C PHE A 29 -21.30 -13.59 -13.59
N LEU A 30 -22.56 -13.17 -13.46
CA LEU A 30 -23.29 -12.52 -14.55
C LEU A 30 -22.99 -11.02 -14.65
N LYS A 31 -22.27 -10.44 -13.69
CA LYS A 31 -22.05 -8.98 -13.55
C LYS A 31 -23.36 -8.17 -13.45
N LEU A 32 -24.44 -8.82 -13.02
CA LEU A 32 -25.73 -8.24 -12.77
C LEU A 32 -25.88 -8.01 -11.25
N TYR A 33 -26.33 -6.83 -10.85
CA TYR A 33 -26.37 -6.41 -9.47
C TYR A 33 -27.77 -5.96 -9.04
N LEU A 34 -28.25 -6.50 -7.91
CA LEU A 34 -29.39 -5.95 -7.19
C LEU A 34 -28.92 -4.79 -6.33
N VAL A 35 -29.69 -3.73 -6.32
CA VAL A 35 -29.46 -2.56 -5.44
C VAL A 35 -30.45 -2.61 -4.25
N PRO A 36 -30.16 -1.94 -3.10
CA PRO A 36 -31.11 -1.83 -2.03
C PRO A 36 -32.45 -1.24 -2.53
N ALA A 37 -33.56 -1.95 -2.23
CA ALA A 37 -34.91 -1.58 -2.72
C ALA A 37 -35.52 -0.43 -1.89
N THR A 38 -34.87 0.73 -1.88
CA THR A 38 -35.28 1.89 -1.09
C THR A 38 -36.41 2.73 -1.68
N ASN A 39 -36.70 2.56 -2.98
CA ASN A 39 -37.75 3.27 -3.69
C ASN A 39 -38.31 2.40 -4.84
N GLU A 40 -39.42 2.84 -5.48
CA GLU A 40 -40.06 2.10 -6.56
C GLU A 40 -39.16 1.94 -7.80
N ALA A 41 -38.33 2.93 -8.14
CA ALA A 41 -37.39 2.84 -9.24
C ALA A 41 -36.35 1.73 -9.01
N ALA A 42 -35.85 1.60 -7.79
CA ALA A 42 -34.92 0.52 -7.41
C ALA A 42 -35.58 -0.87 -7.45
N LYS A 43 -36.87 -0.98 -7.09
CA LYS A 43 -37.65 -2.23 -7.21
C LYS A 43 -37.82 -2.64 -8.67
N ILE A 44 -38.17 -1.70 -9.54
CA ILE A 44 -38.31 -1.93 -10.99
C ILE A 44 -36.95 -2.34 -11.57
N GLN A 45 -35.87 -1.64 -11.23
CA GLN A 45 -34.51 -1.99 -11.67
C GLN A 45 -34.12 -3.40 -11.23
N ASN A 46 -34.41 -3.79 -9.99
CA ASN A 46 -34.14 -5.11 -9.47
C ASN A 46 -34.94 -6.19 -10.20
N ALA A 47 -36.23 -5.95 -10.48
CA ALA A 47 -37.08 -6.87 -11.25
C ALA A 47 -36.53 -7.10 -12.67
N ASN A 48 -36.13 -6.04 -13.36
CA ASN A 48 -35.50 -6.11 -14.68
C ASN A 48 -34.18 -6.87 -14.63
N THR A 49 -33.36 -6.63 -13.63
CA THR A 49 -32.08 -7.31 -13.41
C THR A 49 -32.27 -8.80 -13.15
N GLU A 50 -33.26 -9.17 -12.35
CA GLU A 50 -33.63 -10.56 -12.10
C GLU A 50 -34.13 -11.26 -13.36
N GLN A 51 -34.98 -10.59 -14.15
CA GLN A 51 -35.45 -11.10 -15.43
C GLN A 51 -34.28 -11.38 -16.40
N ALA A 52 -33.37 -10.43 -16.53
CA ALA A 52 -32.15 -10.60 -17.33
C ALA A 52 -31.30 -11.79 -16.87
N ALA A 53 -31.13 -11.96 -15.54
CA ALA A 53 -30.40 -13.09 -14.99
C ALA A 53 -31.06 -14.44 -15.29
N LYS A 54 -32.40 -14.50 -15.25
CA LYS A 54 -33.17 -15.69 -15.61
C LYS A 54 -33.04 -16.04 -17.10
N VAL A 55 -33.06 -15.04 -18.00
CA VAL A 55 -32.83 -15.24 -19.42
C VAL A 55 -31.44 -15.81 -19.69
N ILE A 56 -30.39 -15.25 -19.10
CA ILE A 56 -29.03 -15.75 -19.24
C ILE A 56 -28.92 -17.18 -18.71
N ARG A 57 -29.53 -17.49 -17.56
CA ARG A 57 -29.57 -18.87 -17.03
C ARG A 57 -30.17 -19.84 -18.04
N ASN A 58 -31.35 -19.51 -18.60
CA ASN A 58 -32.04 -20.39 -19.53
C ASN A 58 -31.24 -20.58 -20.84
N GLN A 59 -30.59 -19.53 -21.33
CA GLN A 59 -29.70 -19.61 -22.50
C GLN A 59 -28.50 -20.52 -22.22
N ARG A 60 -27.87 -20.38 -21.05
CA ARG A 60 -26.76 -21.28 -20.64
C ARG A 60 -27.20 -22.73 -20.48
N GLU A 61 -28.41 -22.96 -20.00
CA GLU A 61 -28.98 -24.30 -19.87
C GLU A 61 -29.16 -24.94 -21.24
N LEU A 62 -29.68 -24.21 -22.22
CA LEU A 62 -29.79 -24.65 -23.60
C LEU A 62 -28.41 -24.93 -24.24
N GLU A 63 -27.43 -24.06 -24.05
CA GLU A 63 -26.06 -24.27 -24.54
C GLU A 63 -25.42 -25.55 -23.96
N ILE A 64 -25.67 -25.83 -22.70
CA ILE A 64 -25.19 -27.06 -22.03
C ILE A 64 -25.88 -28.30 -22.61
N ILE A 65 -27.20 -28.25 -22.87
CA ILE A 65 -27.96 -29.34 -23.46
C ILE A 65 -27.52 -29.58 -24.90
N GLN A 66 -27.27 -28.51 -25.68
CA GLN A 66 -26.81 -28.62 -27.06
C GLN A 66 -25.33 -28.99 -27.22
N GLY A 67 -24.61 -29.22 -26.11
CA GLY A 67 -23.17 -29.49 -26.13
C GLY A 67 -22.30 -28.31 -26.58
N LYS A 68 -22.89 -27.12 -26.83
CA LYS A 68 -22.21 -25.89 -27.24
C LYS A 68 -21.69 -25.10 -26.01
N GLY A 69 -22.36 -25.23 -24.89
CA GLY A 69 -21.95 -24.67 -23.60
C GLY A 69 -21.04 -25.63 -22.88
N GLY A 70 -19.95 -26.03 -23.50
CA GLY A 70 -19.03 -26.97 -22.86
C GLY A 70 -18.61 -26.42 -21.53
N LEU A 71 -18.94 -27.14 -20.44
CA LEU A 71 -17.98 -27.37 -19.38
C LEU A 71 -16.80 -28.03 -20.12
N ALA A 72 -16.01 -27.20 -20.86
CA ALA A 72 -14.76 -27.70 -21.37
C ALA A 72 -14.08 -28.30 -20.15
N PRO A 73 -13.76 -29.58 -20.15
CA PRO A 73 -12.96 -30.11 -19.08
C PRO A 73 -11.78 -29.16 -19.02
N VAL A 74 -11.55 -28.57 -17.84
CA VAL A 74 -10.35 -27.77 -17.63
C VAL A 74 -9.26 -28.68 -18.13
N SER A 75 -8.64 -28.36 -19.27
CA SER A 75 -7.78 -29.29 -20.02
C SER A 75 -6.54 -29.73 -19.21
N ASN A 76 -6.49 -29.33 -17.94
CA ASN A 76 -5.44 -29.52 -16.96
C ASN A 76 -5.95 -30.14 -15.65
N SER A 77 -6.83 -31.14 -15.68
CA SER A 77 -7.22 -31.90 -14.48
C SER A 77 -6.03 -32.53 -13.75
N LYS A 78 -4.87 -32.63 -14.43
CA LYS A 78 -3.60 -33.18 -13.90
C LYS A 78 -2.63 -32.11 -13.41
N LEU A 79 -2.84 -30.81 -13.71
CA LEU A 79 -1.91 -29.74 -13.31
C LEU A 79 -1.85 -29.62 -11.79
N LEU A 80 -0.65 -29.73 -11.24
CA LEU A 80 -0.43 -29.56 -9.81
C LEU A 80 -0.42 -28.08 -9.43
N LEU A 81 -0.86 -27.78 -8.22
CA LEU A 81 -0.88 -26.44 -7.67
C LEU A 81 0.54 -25.82 -7.63
N LEU A 82 1.53 -26.62 -7.20
CA LEU A 82 2.91 -26.11 -7.11
C LEU A 82 3.52 -25.86 -8.49
N ASP A 83 3.23 -26.71 -9.49
CA ASP A 83 3.69 -26.50 -10.87
C ASP A 83 3.13 -25.21 -11.44
N TRP A 84 1.83 -24.93 -11.16
CA TRP A 84 1.22 -23.66 -11.54
C TRP A 84 1.87 -22.46 -10.85
N MET A 85 2.20 -22.56 -9.58
CA MET A 85 2.86 -21.49 -8.84
C MET A 85 4.27 -21.23 -9.36
N GLU A 86 5.01 -22.26 -9.77
CA GLU A 86 6.30 -22.11 -10.43
C GLU A 86 6.17 -21.46 -11.81
N GLU A 87 5.18 -21.84 -12.61
CA GLU A 87 4.86 -21.18 -13.90
C GLU A 87 4.53 -19.70 -13.66
N TYR A 88 3.72 -19.39 -12.65
CA TYR A 88 3.39 -18.03 -12.25
C TYR A 88 4.64 -17.22 -11.85
N LYS A 89 5.56 -17.81 -11.08
CA LYS A 89 6.84 -17.19 -10.70
C LYS A 89 7.67 -16.82 -11.94
N LYS A 90 7.81 -17.76 -12.88
CA LYS A 90 8.51 -17.52 -14.15
C LYS A 90 7.88 -16.40 -14.98
N MET A 91 6.55 -16.36 -15.08
CA MET A 91 5.83 -15.27 -15.75
C MET A 91 6.10 -13.89 -15.12
N LYS A 92 6.17 -13.83 -13.78
CA LYS A 92 6.48 -12.57 -13.08
C LYS A 92 7.90 -12.09 -13.32
N LEU A 93 8.86 -12.99 -13.39
CA LEU A 93 10.24 -12.65 -13.77
C LEU A 93 10.34 -12.14 -15.20
N ALA A 94 9.65 -12.80 -16.14
CA ALA A 94 9.65 -12.41 -17.55
C ALA A 94 9.04 -11.01 -17.81
N THR A 95 8.12 -10.54 -16.94
CA THR A 95 7.54 -9.19 -17.03
C THR A 95 8.40 -8.07 -16.41
N GLY A 96 9.68 -8.34 -16.11
CA GLY A 96 10.60 -7.35 -15.55
C GLY A 96 10.31 -6.97 -14.10
N GLN A 97 9.52 -7.76 -13.38
CA GLN A 97 9.34 -7.57 -11.94
C GLN A 97 10.62 -7.91 -11.18
N SER A 98 10.83 -7.24 -10.04
CA SER A 98 12.05 -7.42 -9.25
C SER A 98 12.23 -8.86 -8.76
N ASN A 99 13.48 -9.30 -8.63
CA ASN A 99 13.85 -10.59 -8.02
C ASN A 99 13.20 -10.78 -6.63
N GLU A 100 12.99 -9.71 -5.87
CA GLU A 100 12.32 -9.74 -4.57
C GLU A 100 10.88 -10.25 -4.65
N ARG A 101 10.18 -9.95 -5.75
CA ARG A 101 8.81 -10.44 -5.99
C ARG A 101 8.82 -11.95 -6.26
N ALA A 102 9.78 -12.43 -7.03
CA ALA A 102 9.97 -13.86 -7.27
C ALA A 102 10.31 -14.62 -5.98
N LEU A 103 11.19 -14.07 -5.13
CA LEU A 103 11.47 -14.61 -3.81
C LEU A 103 10.23 -14.64 -2.90
N SER A 104 9.34 -13.68 -3.05
CA SER A 104 8.08 -13.69 -2.30
C SER A 104 7.14 -14.80 -2.78
N VAL A 105 7.07 -15.05 -4.09
CA VAL A 105 6.32 -16.20 -4.65
C VAL A 105 6.91 -17.53 -4.18
N GLU A 106 8.24 -17.66 -4.15
CA GLU A 106 8.94 -18.83 -3.64
C GLU A 106 8.55 -19.16 -2.19
N LYS A 107 8.47 -18.13 -1.33
CA LYS A 107 8.01 -18.31 0.04
C LYS A 107 6.56 -18.83 0.11
N VAL A 108 5.68 -18.34 -0.77
CA VAL A 108 4.30 -18.84 -0.88
C VAL A 108 4.28 -20.29 -1.33
N ILE A 109 5.10 -20.70 -2.30
CA ILE A 109 5.24 -22.09 -2.73
C ILE A 109 5.65 -22.97 -1.56
N ASN A 110 6.62 -22.55 -0.76
CA ASN A 110 7.07 -23.29 0.43
C ASN A 110 5.96 -23.44 1.48
N HIS A 111 5.14 -22.40 1.70
CA HIS A 111 3.99 -22.48 2.59
C HIS A 111 2.90 -23.38 2.03
N LEU A 112 2.60 -23.33 0.73
CA LEU A 112 1.64 -24.24 0.09
C LEU A 112 2.09 -25.70 0.14
N LYS A 113 3.37 -25.96 -0.09
CA LYS A 113 3.98 -27.30 0.06
C LYS A 113 3.84 -27.83 1.49
N ALA A 114 4.07 -26.97 2.49
CA ALA A 114 3.93 -27.36 3.90
C ALA A 114 2.47 -27.57 4.32
N PHE A 115 1.53 -26.83 3.73
CA PHE A 115 0.09 -26.91 4.05
C PHE A 115 -0.60 -28.09 3.37
N ALA A 116 -0.38 -28.28 2.07
CA ALA A 116 -1.17 -29.18 1.25
C ALA A 116 -0.36 -30.32 0.58
N GLY A 117 0.95 -30.31 0.74
CA GLY A 117 1.86 -31.26 0.08
C GLY A 117 2.10 -30.97 -1.39
N GLU A 118 2.90 -31.84 -2.02
CA GLU A 118 3.38 -31.61 -3.39
C GLU A 118 2.38 -32.06 -4.47
N LYS A 119 1.51 -33.02 -4.14
CA LYS A 119 0.62 -33.69 -5.12
C LYS A 119 -0.76 -33.04 -5.25
N THR A 120 -0.98 -31.90 -4.62
CA THR A 120 -2.25 -31.18 -4.69
C THR A 120 -2.52 -30.69 -6.10
N LYS A 121 -3.66 -31.08 -6.68
CA LYS A 121 -4.07 -30.61 -8.00
C LYS A 121 -4.61 -29.20 -7.93
N LEU A 122 -4.36 -28.39 -8.95
CA LEU A 122 -4.90 -27.03 -9.05
C LEU A 122 -6.45 -27.05 -9.08
N SER A 123 -7.06 -28.10 -9.63
CA SER A 123 -8.52 -28.29 -9.65
C SER A 123 -9.13 -28.61 -8.28
N ALA A 124 -8.33 -29.03 -7.30
CA ALA A 124 -8.76 -29.29 -5.93
C ALA A 124 -8.74 -28.04 -5.04
N VAL A 125 -8.28 -26.92 -5.58
CA VAL A 125 -8.26 -25.63 -4.86
C VAL A 125 -9.65 -25.03 -4.91
N ASP A 126 -10.45 -25.31 -3.91
CA ASP A 126 -11.80 -24.74 -3.72
C ASP A 126 -11.81 -23.67 -2.61
N SER A 127 -13.00 -23.23 -2.19
CA SER A 127 -13.14 -22.24 -1.13
C SER A 127 -12.70 -22.77 0.23
N GLU A 128 -12.93 -24.04 0.53
CA GLU A 128 -12.52 -24.66 1.80
C GLU A 128 -11.00 -24.80 1.87
N PHE A 129 -10.35 -25.19 0.77
CA PHE A 129 -8.89 -25.15 0.67
C PHE A 129 -8.36 -23.75 0.96
N CYS A 130 -8.97 -22.71 0.36
CA CYS A 130 -8.54 -21.32 0.57
C CYS A 130 -8.73 -20.85 2.02
N LYS A 131 -9.81 -21.26 2.71
CA LYS A 131 -10.02 -21.01 4.14
C LYS A 131 -8.98 -21.72 5.00
N GLY A 132 -8.72 -23.00 4.71
CA GLY A 132 -7.70 -23.79 5.38
C GLY A 132 -6.31 -23.13 5.24
N PHE A 133 -5.98 -22.64 4.04
CA PHE A 133 -4.70 -21.95 3.82
C PHE A 133 -4.60 -20.62 4.57
N VAL A 134 -5.69 -19.85 4.68
CA VAL A 134 -5.75 -18.66 5.53
C VAL A 134 -5.48 -19.00 6.98
N SER A 135 -6.15 -20.01 7.53
CA SER A 135 -5.97 -20.48 8.92
C SER A 135 -4.52 -20.95 9.16
N TYR A 136 -3.96 -21.70 8.21
CA TYR A 136 -2.56 -22.14 8.25
C TYR A 136 -1.61 -20.94 8.30
N LEU A 137 -1.78 -19.94 7.41
CA LEU A 137 -0.92 -18.74 7.39
C LEU A 137 -1.03 -17.93 8.68
N GLY A 138 -2.19 -17.89 9.33
CA GLY A 138 -2.40 -17.20 10.61
C GLY A 138 -1.63 -17.84 11.78
N SER A 139 -1.30 -19.14 11.70
CA SER A 139 -0.54 -19.89 12.70
C SER A 139 0.89 -20.24 12.25
N ALA A 140 1.26 -19.96 11.00
CA ALA A 140 2.55 -20.29 10.44
C ALA A 140 3.69 -19.49 11.10
N THR A 141 4.87 -20.09 11.09
CA THR A 141 6.08 -19.45 11.61
C THR A 141 7.01 -19.00 10.47
N SER A 142 7.75 -17.93 10.71
CA SER A 142 8.80 -17.46 9.80
C SER A 142 10.09 -18.25 10.06
N GLY A 143 10.71 -18.76 8.97
CA GLY A 143 12.07 -19.29 9.03
C GLY A 143 12.20 -20.71 9.57
N LYS A 144 11.98 -21.71 8.69
CA LYS A 144 12.28 -23.13 8.98
C LYS A 144 13.73 -23.41 9.45
N HIS A 145 14.63 -22.46 9.25
CA HIS A 145 16.07 -22.61 9.54
C HIS A 145 16.56 -21.72 10.71
N THR A 146 15.69 -21.03 11.41
CA THR A 146 16.07 -20.22 12.58
C THR A 146 15.93 -21.04 13.86
N LYS A 147 16.91 -20.95 14.77
CA LYS A 147 16.89 -21.62 16.07
C LYS A 147 15.64 -21.26 16.90
N ASN A 148 15.03 -20.09 16.63
CA ASN A 148 13.80 -19.61 17.27
C ASN A 148 12.83 -19.10 16.20
N PRO A 149 11.97 -19.98 15.61
CA PRO A 149 10.97 -19.55 14.64
C PRO A 149 9.94 -18.64 15.30
N LYS A 150 9.76 -17.45 14.74
CA LYS A 150 8.75 -16.48 15.21
C LYS A 150 7.44 -16.67 14.45
N PRO A 151 6.30 -16.40 15.09
CA PRO A 151 5.02 -16.35 14.36
C PRO A 151 5.10 -15.41 13.16
N LEU A 152 4.45 -15.80 12.07
CA LEU A 152 4.37 -14.97 10.87
C LEU A 152 3.53 -13.72 11.18
N ALA A 153 4.07 -12.53 10.93
CA ALA A 153 3.29 -11.30 11.12
C ALA A 153 2.08 -11.28 10.18
N ASN A 154 0.90 -10.86 10.65
CA ASN A 154 -0.33 -10.85 9.87
C ASN A 154 -0.20 -10.07 8.55
N ILE A 155 0.57 -8.98 8.53
CA ILE A 155 0.83 -8.23 7.30
C ILE A 155 1.58 -9.08 6.26
N THR A 156 2.50 -9.95 6.70
CA THR A 156 3.24 -10.87 5.84
C THR A 156 2.34 -12.01 5.38
N ALA A 157 1.57 -12.60 6.30
CA ALA A 157 0.60 -13.66 6.01
C ALA A 157 -0.44 -13.19 4.97
N ASN A 158 -1.00 -11.99 5.16
CA ASN A 158 -1.91 -11.37 4.19
C ASN A 158 -1.22 -11.13 2.84
N GLY A 159 0.02 -10.65 2.84
CA GLY A 159 0.81 -10.48 1.62
C GLY A 159 1.00 -11.79 0.84
N TYR A 160 1.29 -12.89 1.53
CA TYR A 160 1.40 -14.22 0.92
C TYR A 160 0.06 -14.69 0.36
N PHE A 161 -1.03 -14.49 1.11
CA PHE A 161 -2.37 -14.83 0.62
C PHE A 161 -2.78 -13.99 -0.61
N GLN A 162 -2.38 -12.73 -0.68
CA GLN A 162 -2.60 -11.89 -1.87
C GLN A 162 -1.81 -12.36 -3.09
N ILE A 163 -0.57 -12.83 -2.90
CA ILE A 163 0.23 -13.45 -3.98
C ILE A 163 -0.47 -14.70 -4.50
N PHE A 164 -0.93 -15.58 -3.60
CA PHE A 164 -1.71 -16.77 -3.97
C PHE A 164 -2.99 -16.41 -4.72
N THR A 165 -3.76 -15.44 -4.22
CA THR A 165 -4.96 -14.93 -4.89
C THR A 165 -4.65 -14.39 -6.30
N SER A 166 -3.53 -13.69 -6.46
CA SER A 166 -3.10 -13.16 -7.75
C SER A 166 -2.70 -14.28 -8.72
N ALA A 167 -2.07 -15.34 -8.22
CA ALA A 167 -1.74 -16.51 -9.02
C ALA A 167 -3.00 -17.27 -9.49
N LEU A 168 -4.03 -17.37 -8.64
CA LEU A 168 -5.32 -17.96 -9.02
C LEU A 168 -6.08 -17.10 -10.04
N ASN A 169 -6.03 -15.75 -9.91
CA ASN A 169 -6.59 -14.85 -10.92
C ASN A 169 -5.91 -15.04 -12.29
N GLU A 170 -4.59 -15.23 -12.28
CA GLU A 170 -3.85 -15.52 -13.51
C GLU A 170 -4.21 -16.90 -14.08
N ALA A 171 -4.45 -17.90 -13.22
CA ALA A 171 -4.92 -19.22 -13.63
C ALA A 171 -6.30 -19.15 -14.33
N VAL A 172 -7.21 -18.29 -13.84
CA VAL A 172 -8.48 -18.00 -14.52
C VAL A 172 -8.25 -17.36 -15.88
N ARG A 173 -7.37 -16.34 -15.94
CA ARG A 173 -7.02 -15.65 -17.19
C ARG A 173 -6.44 -16.60 -18.24
N LYS A 174 -5.60 -17.55 -17.79
CA LYS A 174 -5.00 -18.59 -18.64
C LYS A 174 -5.91 -19.80 -18.87
N LYS A 175 -7.18 -19.75 -18.44
CA LYS A 175 -8.15 -20.83 -18.56
C LYS A 175 -7.69 -22.16 -17.95
N LYS A 176 -6.84 -22.11 -16.90
CA LYS A 176 -6.41 -23.29 -16.15
C LYS A 176 -7.45 -23.70 -15.12
N ILE A 177 -8.18 -22.72 -14.57
CA ILE A 177 -9.36 -22.89 -13.70
C ILE A 177 -10.47 -21.98 -14.18
N THR A 178 -11.70 -22.29 -13.81
CA THR A 178 -12.89 -21.56 -14.29
C THR A 178 -13.19 -20.30 -13.50
N ALA A 179 -12.90 -20.31 -12.18
CA ALA A 179 -13.11 -19.17 -11.29
C ALA A 179 -12.06 -19.19 -10.16
N ASN A 180 -11.77 -18.04 -9.60
CA ASN A 180 -10.91 -17.94 -8.42
C ASN A 180 -11.75 -18.22 -7.15
N PRO A 181 -11.50 -19.30 -6.41
CA PRO A 181 -12.31 -19.67 -5.24
C PRO A 181 -12.20 -18.67 -4.07
N VAL A 182 -11.16 -17.85 -4.04
CA VAL A 182 -10.95 -16.82 -2.99
C VAL A 182 -12.09 -15.77 -2.98
N ILE A 183 -12.82 -15.59 -4.08
CA ILE A 183 -13.96 -14.66 -4.14
C ILE A 183 -15.13 -15.08 -3.21
N PHE A 184 -15.20 -16.35 -2.84
CA PHE A 184 -16.23 -16.87 -1.93
C PHE A 184 -15.88 -16.70 -0.44
N LEU A 185 -14.64 -16.33 -0.12
CA LEU A 185 -14.23 -16.08 1.25
C LEU A 185 -14.82 -14.77 1.77
N SER A 186 -15.46 -14.85 2.93
CA SER A 186 -15.97 -13.72 3.67
C SER A 186 -14.84 -12.90 4.32
N ARG A 187 -15.18 -11.79 4.96
CA ARG A 187 -14.23 -11.03 5.80
C ARG A 187 -13.82 -11.83 7.03
N GLU A 188 -14.74 -12.61 7.60
CA GLU A 188 -14.49 -13.44 8.78
C GLU A 188 -13.52 -14.58 8.46
N ASP A 189 -13.65 -15.21 7.28
CA ASP A 189 -12.71 -16.24 6.84
C ASP A 189 -11.27 -15.73 6.74
N LYS A 190 -11.06 -14.43 6.51
CA LYS A 190 -9.75 -13.77 6.39
C LYS A 190 -9.26 -13.14 7.70
N LYS A 191 -10.03 -13.25 8.79
CA LYS A 191 -9.69 -12.67 10.09
C LYS A 191 -8.34 -13.17 10.65
N PRO A 192 -7.96 -14.46 10.52
CA PRO A 192 -6.68 -14.97 11.02
C PRO A 192 -5.44 -14.24 10.46
N ILE A 193 -5.53 -13.70 9.25
CA ILE A 193 -4.42 -12.97 8.59
C ILE A 193 -4.71 -11.48 8.45
N LYS A 194 -5.73 -10.96 9.15
CA LYS A 194 -6.08 -9.54 9.10
C LYS A 194 -4.93 -8.71 9.70
N ALA A 195 -4.29 -7.94 8.84
CA ALA A 195 -3.28 -7.00 9.29
C ALA A 195 -3.95 -5.81 9.98
N GLU A 196 -3.49 -5.48 11.18
CA GLU A 196 -3.81 -4.20 11.79
C GLU A 196 -3.18 -3.07 10.99
N ARG A 197 -3.81 -1.89 11.00
CA ARG A 197 -3.20 -0.69 10.42
C ARG A 197 -1.91 -0.43 11.19
N SER A 198 -0.76 -0.57 10.54
CA SER A 198 0.50 -0.20 11.16
C SER A 198 0.52 1.31 11.33
N ASN A 199 0.62 1.78 12.57
CA ASN A 199 0.98 3.16 12.85
C ASN A 199 2.38 3.39 12.28
N ARG A 200 2.46 4.14 11.17
CA ARG A 200 3.73 4.47 10.56
C ARG A 200 4.50 5.39 11.50
N THR A 201 5.61 4.90 12.00
CA THR A 201 6.49 5.68 12.86
C THR A 201 7.20 6.75 12.02
N PHE A 202 7.30 7.97 12.56
CA PHE A 202 8.01 9.09 11.97
C PHE A 202 8.76 9.86 13.06
N LEU A 203 9.66 10.74 12.67
CA LEU A 203 10.37 11.63 13.58
C LEU A 203 9.65 12.99 13.64
N THR A 204 9.61 13.57 14.83
CA THR A 204 9.19 14.98 15.00
C THR A 204 10.31 15.92 14.52
N ILE A 205 9.98 17.19 14.34
CA ILE A 205 10.97 18.23 13.98
C ILE A 205 12.10 18.27 15.02
N GLU A 206 11.76 18.17 16.30
CA GLU A 206 12.70 18.17 17.42
C GLU A 206 13.63 16.94 17.38
N GLU A 207 13.09 15.76 17.07
CA GLU A 207 13.87 14.54 16.93
C GLU A 207 14.82 14.62 15.72
N VAL A 208 14.39 15.21 14.60
CA VAL A 208 15.27 15.45 13.43
C VAL A 208 16.41 16.41 13.82
N LYS A 209 16.13 17.51 14.54
CA LYS A 209 17.16 18.44 15.05
C LYS A 209 18.14 17.73 15.99
N LYS A 210 17.63 16.86 16.87
CA LYS A 210 18.44 16.10 17.81
C LYS A 210 19.39 15.14 17.10
N LEU A 211 18.88 14.40 16.09
CA LEU A 211 19.71 13.56 15.22
C LEU A 211 20.78 14.38 14.48
N ALA A 212 20.40 15.49 13.88
CA ALA A 212 21.32 16.35 13.14
C ALA A 212 22.52 16.80 13.99
N ASN A 213 22.29 17.08 15.26
CA ASN A 213 23.31 17.56 16.22
C ASN A 213 24.10 16.42 16.90
N THR A 214 23.63 15.15 16.76
CA THR A 214 24.32 14.00 17.34
C THR A 214 25.43 13.53 16.42
N GLU A 215 26.62 13.30 16.97
CA GLU A 215 27.74 12.72 16.24
C GLU A 215 27.41 11.32 15.73
N PHE A 216 27.88 11.00 14.54
CA PHE A 216 27.69 9.71 13.93
C PHE A 216 28.86 9.34 13.02
N LYS A 217 29.43 8.14 13.27
CA LYS A 217 30.64 7.70 12.57
C LYS A 217 30.50 7.62 11.04
N ASN A 218 29.31 7.28 10.55
CA ASN A 218 29.07 7.16 9.12
C ASN A 218 28.38 8.42 8.58
N ASP A 219 29.20 9.40 8.16
CA ASP A 219 28.73 10.69 7.66
C ASP A 219 27.86 10.55 6.37
N ASN A 220 28.17 9.60 5.48
CA ASN A 220 27.37 9.35 4.28
C ASN A 220 25.95 8.90 4.64
N ILE A 221 25.79 7.94 5.56
CA ILE A 221 24.45 7.50 5.99
C ILE A 221 23.70 8.64 6.71
N LYS A 222 24.38 9.40 7.58
CA LYS A 222 23.81 10.58 8.26
C LYS A 222 23.29 11.58 7.27
N ARG A 223 24.12 12.02 6.32
CA ARG A 223 23.76 12.99 5.30
C ARG A 223 22.60 12.50 4.43
N ALA A 224 22.69 11.28 3.92
CA ALA A 224 21.65 10.68 3.09
C ALA A 224 20.30 10.57 3.80
N PHE A 225 20.30 10.18 5.08
CA PHE A 225 19.07 10.06 5.87
C PHE A 225 18.43 11.44 6.13
N LEU A 226 19.23 12.43 6.55
CA LEU A 226 18.73 13.78 6.80
C LEU A 226 18.29 14.46 5.51
N PHE A 227 19.06 14.28 4.42
CA PHE A 227 18.65 14.75 3.10
C PHE A 227 17.29 14.15 2.68
N ALA A 228 17.09 12.85 2.91
CA ALA A 228 15.82 12.19 2.64
C ALA A 228 14.67 12.69 3.56
N CYS A 229 14.97 13.14 4.78
CA CYS A 229 13.97 13.79 5.66
C CYS A 229 13.50 15.16 5.11
N PHE A 230 14.30 15.82 4.26
CA PHE A 230 13.97 17.12 3.68
C PHE A 230 13.57 17.07 2.20
N THR A 231 13.64 15.90 1.56
CA THR A 231 13.26 15.71 0.14
C THR A 231 12.18 14.66 -0.07
N GLY A 232 11.96 13.80 0.91
CA GLY A 232 11.01 12.68 0.80
C GLY A 232 11.43 11.57 -0.16
N LEU A 233 12.62 11.58 -0.72
CA LEU A 233 13.11 10.57 -1.66
C LEU A 233 13.21 9.18 -1.02
N ARG A 234 12.96 8.13 -1.81
CA ARG A 234 13.15 6.75 -1.35
C ARG A 234 14.63 6.40 -1.34
N ILE A 235 15.03 5.42 -0.51
CA ILE A 235 16.43 4.95 -0.46
C ILE A 235 16.95 4.51 -1.85
N SER A 236 16.09 3.92 -2.68
CA SER A 236 16.46 3.56 -4.06
C SER A 236 16.81 4.78 -4.91
N ASP A 237 16.06 5.87 -4.75
CA ASP A 237 16.27 7.10 -5.49
C ASP A 237 17.50 7.84 -4.96
N ILE A 238 17.70 7.88 -3.64
CA ILE A 238 18.90 8.43 -3.00
C ILE A 238 20.18 7.69 -3.43
N ARG A 239 20.14 6.35 -3.48
CA ARG A 239 21.29 5.53 -3.87
C ARG A 239 21.71 5.76 -5.33
N ASN A 240 20.73 6.02 -6.20
CA ASN A 240 20.97 6.26 -7.62
C ASN A 240 21.04 7.76 -7.98
N LEU A 241 21.02 8.65 -6.97
CA LEU A 241 21.12 10.09 -7.21
C LEU A 241 22.53 10.43 -7.64
N THR A 242 22.66 11.06 -8.81
CA THR A 242 23.94 11.51 -9.36
C THR A 242 24.02 13.04 -9.33
N TRP A 243 25.21 13.56 -9.40
CA TRP A 243 25.45 15.02 -9.52
C TRP A 243 24.81 15.61 -10.77
N GLY A 244 24.64 14.82 -11.84
CA GLY A 244 23.93 15.25 -13.04
C GLY A 244 22.42 15.42 -12.87
N ASN A 245 21.85 14.87 -11.79
CA ASN A 245 20.45 15.06 -11.44
C ASN A 245 20.18 16.36 -10.66
N ILE A 246 21.23 17.03 -10.18
CA ILE A 246 21.13 18.28 -9.43
C ILE A 246 21.42 19.43 -10.39
N VAL A 247 20.41 20.24 -10.61
CA VAL A 247 20.49 21.37 -11.58
C VAL A 247 20.17 22.67 -10.84
N GLU A 248 21.03 23.65 -11.01
CA GLU A 248 20.79 25.00 -10.53
C GLU A 248 20.01 25.80 -11.60
N ARG A 249 18.88 26.40 -11.20
CA ARG A 249 18.05 27.30 -12.02
C ARG A 249 17.58 28.47 -11.15
N ASP A 250 17.67 29.67 -11.65
CA ASP A 250 17.17 30.87 -10.96
C ASP A 250 17.66 30.99 -9.50
N LYS A 251 18.92 30.67 -9.25
CA LYS A 251 19.55 30.67 -7.92
C LYS A 251 18.94 29.67 -6.94
N ALA A 252 18.28 28.64 -7.42
CA ALA A 252 17.73 27.54 -6.64
C ALA A 252 18.18 26.20 -7.21
N CYS A 253 18.47 25.24 -6.31
CA CYS A 253 18.83 23.88 -6.68
C CYS A 253 17.57 23.03 -6.84
N TYR A 254 17.55 22.23 -7.89
CA TYR A 254 16.49 21.27 -8.19
C TYR A 254 17.08 19.88 -8.39
N ILE A 255 16.33 18.87 -7.92
CA ILE A 255 16.59 17.47 -8.29
C ILE A 255 15.62 17.10 -9.38
N THR A 256 16.12 16.54 -10.47
CA THR A 256 15.30 15.95 -11.55
C THR A 256 15.72 14.51 -11.74
N ILE A 257 14.83 13.57 -11.42
CA ILE A 257 15.08 12.14 -11.48
C ILE A 257 13.89 11.39 -12.11
N THR A 258 14.15 10.20 -12.62
CA THR A 258 13.13 9.19 -12.86
C THR A 258 13.10 8.23 -11.67
N MET A 259 12.01 8.21 -10.92
CA MET A 259 11.88 7.40 -9.72
C MET A 259 12.03 5.91 -10.02
N GLN A 260 12.87 5.21 -9.25
CA GLN A 260 13.16 3.79 -9.49
C GLN A 260 11.93 2.87 -9.35
N LYS A 261 11.05 3.16 -8.41
CA LYS A 261 9.90 2.30 -8.12
C LYS A 261 8.71 2.50 -9.08
N THR A 262 8.43 3.74 -9.46
CA THR A 262 7.23 4.11 -10.26
C THR A 262 7.56 4.39 -11.71
N ARG A 263 8.85 4.57 -12.05
CA ARG A 263 9.34 4.94 -13.38
C ARG A 263 8.82 6.29 -13.88
N GLU A 264 8.37 7.15 -12.97
CA GLU A 264 7.88 8.48 -13.29
C GLU A 264 8.94 9.55 -13.07
N PRO A 265 8.91 10.63 -13.87
CA PRO A 265 9.74 11.78 -13.64
C PRO A 265 9.28 12.51 -12.38
N LEU A 266 10.25 13.00 -11.61
CA LEU A 266 10.02 13.81 -10.43
C LEU A 266 11.03 14.94 -10.40
N THR A 267 10.53 16.18 -10.27
CA THR A 267 11.36 17.37 -10.05
C THR A 267 11.01 17.97 -8.69
N ILE A 268 12.01 18.14 -7.83
CA ILE A 268 11.87 18.71 -6.48
C ILE A 268 12.82 19.88 -6.36
N LYS A 269 12.30 21.03 -5.94
CA LYS A 269 13.14 22.16 -5.49
C LYS A 269 13.75 21.81 -4.14
N LEU A 270 15.07 21.97 -4.00
CA LEU A 270 15.73 21.80 -2.71
C LEU A 270 15.49 23.00 -1.81
N ASN A 271 15.14 22.74 -0.57
CA ASN A 271 15.17 23.75 0.48
C ASN A 271 16.58 23.84 1.08
N LYS A 272 16.89 24.93 1.76
CA LYS A 272 18.22 25.17 2.36
C LYS A 272 18.65 24.07 3.34
N GLN A 273 17.71 23.40 4.00
CA GLN A 273 18.02 22.29 4.89
C GLN A 273 18.47 21.06 4.11
N ALA A 274 17.82 20.75 2.98
CA ALA A 274 18.27 19.68 2.11
C ALA A 274 19.66 20.00 1.53
N GLU A 275 19.89 21.20 1.04
CA GLU A 275 21.19 21.63 0.49
C GLU A 275 22.33 21.48 1.53
N LYS A 276 22.08 21.78 2.81
CA LYS A 276 23.05 21.62 3.90
C LYS A 276 23.56 20.19 4.02
N TRP A 277 22.70 19.19 3.70
CA TRP A 277 23.03 17.78 3.84
C TRP A 277 23.60 17.16 2.56
N LEU A 278 23.70 17.91 1.48
CA LEU A 278 24.48 17.46 0.32
C LEU A 278 25.97 17.35 0.71
N PRO A 279 26.66 16.27 0.33
CA PRO A 279 28.09 16.21 0.49
C PRO A 279 28.78 17.23 -0.45
N LYS A 280 30.04 17.50 -0.21
CA LYS A 280 30.85 18.21 -1.20
C LYS A 280 30.98 17.35 -2.46
N LYS A 281 30.83 17.99 -3.63
CA LYS A 281 30.99 17.29 -4.92
C LYS A 281 32.42 16.78 -5.01
N GLY A 282 32.58 15.47 -5.13
CA GLY A 282 33.84 14.79 -5.36
C GLY A 282 33.90 14.24 -6.79
N ASP A 283 34.82 13.30 -7.01
CA ASP A 283 35.05 12.66 -8.32
C ASP A 283 34.05 11.54 -8.63
N THR A 284 33.22 11.14 -7.65
CA THR A 284 32.21 10.09 -7.84
C THR A 284 31.00 10.66 -8.57
N LYS A 285 30.40 9.80 -9.43
CA LYS A 285 29.18 10.15 -10.15
C LYS A 285 27.99 10.27 -9.19
N GLU A 286 27.92 9.39 -8.20
CA GLU A 286 26.86 9.31 -7.19
C GLU A 286 27.06 10.42 -6.14
N VAL A 287 25.94 10.96 -5.67
CA VAL A 287 25.93 11.99 -4.60
C VAL A 287 26.21 11.36 -3.23
N PHE A 288 25.67 10.18 -2.98
CA PHE A 288 25.83 9.45 -1.71
C PHE A 288 26.41 8.05 -1.96
N ASP A 289 27.53 7.76 -1.31
CA ASP A 289 28.09 6.40 -1.26
C ASP A 289 27.42 5.63 -0.12
N LEU A 290 26.48 4.75 -0.47
CA LEU A 290 25.67 4.01 0.49
C LEU A 290 25.88 2.50 0.36
N PRO A 291 25.93 1.75 1.49
CA PRO A 291 25.98 0.31 1.46
C PRO A 291 24.86 -0.30 0.61
N LEU A 292 25.19 -1.36 -0.13
CA LEU A 292 24.23 -2.04 -1.00
C LEU A 292 23.05 -2.61 -0.23
N HIS A 293 23.31 -3.18 0.96
CA HIS A 293 22.28 -3.83 1.77
C HIS A 293 21.61 -2.86 2.76
N ASN A 294 20.28 -2.72 2.64
CA ASN A 294 19.50 -1.87 3.52
C ASN A 294 19.60 -2.27 5.01
N ALA A 295 19.86 -3.54 5.31
CA ALA A 295 20.06 -4.02 6.68
C ALA A 295 21.23 -3.28 7.36
N VAL A 296 22.36 -3.12 6.69
CA VAL A 296 23.54 -2.41 7.19
C VAL A 296 23.20 -0.96 7.51
N ILE A 297 22.50 -0.29 6.59
CA ILE A 297 22.06 1.10 6.79
C ILE A 297 21.13 1.20 7.99
N ASN A 298 20.11 0.33 8.09
CA ASN A 298 19.13 0.37 9.17
C ASN A 298 19.76 0.06 10.53
N ASP A 299 20.73 -0.85 10.61
CA ASP A 299 21.42 -1.16 11.86
C ASP A 299 22.29 0.02 12.33
N ASN A 300 22.93 0.73 11.42
CA ASN A 300 23.63 1.97 11.71
C ASN A 300 22.65 3.07 12.19
N LEU A 301 21.51 3.24 11.54
CA LEU A 301 20.49 4.22 11.92
C LEU A 301 19.93 3.95 13.32
N LYS A 302 19.71 2.67 13.69
CA LYS A 302 19.26 2.31 15.05
C LYS A 302 20.29 2.68 16.12
N LYS A 303 21.59 2.44 15.85
CA LYS A 303 22.67 2.83 16.76
C LYS A 303 22.72 4.34 16.93
N TRP A 304 22.56 5.10 15.84
CA TRP A 304 22.55 6.55 15.87
C TRP A 304 21.33 7.11 16.61
N ALA A 305 20.13 6.55 16.40
CA ALA A 305 18.93 6.90 17.17
C ALA A 305 19.15 6.73 18.68
N LYS A 306 19.73 5.59 19.08
CA LYS A 306 20.04 5.32 20.48
C LYS A 306 21.03 6.35 21.05
N ALA A 307 22.08 6.70 20.31
CA ALA A 307 23.04 7.73 20.70
C ALA A 307 22.39 9.11 20.82
N ALA A 308 21.38 9.41 20.01
CA ALA A 308 20.59 10.64 20.08
C ALA A 308 19.52 10.61 21.19
N GLY A 309 19.37 9.51 21.94
CA GLY A 309 18.32 9.35 22.94
C GLY A 309 16.92 9.32 22.34
N ILE A 310 16.78 8.69 21.16
CA ILE A 310 15.50 8.49 20.45
C ILE A 310 15.15 7.00 20.58
N GLU A 311 14.02 6.70 21.22
CA GLU A 311 13.58 5.31 21.47
C GLU A 311 13.01 4.63 20.22
N LYS A 312 12.64 5.40 19.18
CA LYS A 312 12.10 4.89 17.93
C LYS A 312 13.14 4.07 17.18
N SER A 313 12.77 2.85 16.76
CA SER A 313 13.63 2.01 15.91
C SER A 313 13.68 2.59 14.49
N LEU A 314 14.76 3.32 14.18
CA LEU A 314 14.93 3.96 12.89
C LEU A 314 15.18 2.94 11.78
N CYS A 315 14.51 3.18 10.64
CA CYS A 315 14.87 2.61 9.36
C CYS A 315 14.90 3.72 8.30
N PHE A 316 15.59 3.50 7.20
CA PHE A 316 15.74 4.56 6.19
C PHE A 316 14.40 5.06 5.64
N HIS A 317 13.42 4.17 5.47
CA HIS A 317 12.11 4.55 4.96
C HIS A 317 11.34 5.52 5.87
N MET A 318 11.69 5.55 7.16
CA MET A 318 11.12 6.51 8.11
C MET A 318 11.43 7.97 7.73
N SER A 319 12.55 8.26 7.05
CA SER A 319 12.87 9.61 6.57
C SER A 319 11.76 10.18 5.66
N ARG A 320 11.22 9.34 4.79
CA ARG A 320 10.12 9.73 3.89
C ARG A 320 8.79 9.95 4.64
N HIS A 321 8.52 9.14 5.68
CA HIS A 321 7.37 9.39 6.56
C HIS A 321 7.55 10.70 7.33
N THR A 322 8.76 10.95 7.80
CA THR A 322 9.15 12.19 8.48
C THR A 322 8.96 13.41 7.58
N PHE A 323 9.43 13.36 6.32
CA PHE A 323 9.17 14.42 5.35
C PHE A 323 7.69 14.73 5.21
N ALA A 324 6.87 13.69 4.94
CA ALA A 324 5.43 13.86 4.77
C ALA A 324 4.77 14.50 6.00
N THR A 325 5.13 14.02 7.20
CA THR A 325 4.54 14.54 8.45
C THR A 325 5.03 15.93 8.78
N MET A 326 6.30 16.27 8.52
CA MET A 326 6.81 17.63 8.70
C MET A 326 6.10 18.62 7.78
N GLU A 327 6.00 18.32 6.47
CA GLU A 327 5.32 19.18 5.51
C GLU A 327 3.86 19.43 5.90
N LEU A 328 3.11 18.38 6.26
CA LEU A 328 1.72 18.50 6.71
C LEU A 328 1.62 19.29 8.03
N THR A 329 2.55 19.10 8.97
CA THR A 329 2.59 19.86 10.23
C THR A 329 2.87 21.35 9.99
N LEU A 330 3.72 21.67 9.00
CA LEU A 330 4.04 23.04 8.62
C LEU A 330 2.95 23.72 7.75
N GLY A 331 1.88 23.02 7.35
CA GLY A 331 0.75 23.60 6.66
C GLY A 331 0.65 23.28 5.18
N ALA A 332 1.53 22.44 4.66
CA ALA A 332 1.44 22.03 3.26
C ALA A 332 0.14 21.22 3.01
N ASP A 333 -0.45 21.44 1.85
CA ASP A 333 -1.63 20.69 1.41
C ASP A 333 -1.30 19.21 1.15
N LEU A 334 -2.23 18.31 1.49
CA LEU A 334 -2.05 16.86 1.34
C LEU A 334 -1.77 16.45 -0.11
N TYR A 335 -2.45 17.08 -1.06
CA TYR A 335 -2.26 16.79 -2.48
C TYR A 335 -0.86 17.21 -2.94
N VAL A 336 -0.40 18.38 -2.51
CA VAL A 336 0.96 18.87 -2.79
C VAL A 336 2.00 17.91 -2.22
N VAL A 337 1.86 17.50 -0.95
CA VAL A 337 2.77 16.51 -0.33
C VAL A 337 2.74 15.18 -1.07
N SER A 338 1.55 14.71 -1.51
CA SER A 338 1.42 13.50 -2.30
C SER A 338 2.19 13.59 -3.63
N LYS A 339 2.14 14.75 -4.30
CA LYS A 339 2.89 15.00 -5.55
C LYS A 339 4.40 15.07 -5.30
N LEU A 340 4.86 15.75 -4.26
CA LEU A 340 6.27 15.79 -3.87
C LEU A 340 6.83 14.41 -3.56
N LEU A 341 6.00 13.54 -2.99
CA LEU A 341 6.34 12.15 -2.76
C LEU A 341 6.27 11.28 -4.02
N GLY A 342 5.68 11.75 -5.12
CA GLY A 342 5.43 10.95 -6.31
C GLY A 342 4.49 9.77 -6.02
N HIS A 343 3.38 10.03 -5.34
CA HIS A 343 2.33 9.05 -5.16
C HIS A 343 1.29 9.19 -6.27
N HIS A 344 0.95 8.09 -6.94
CA HIS A 344 -0.15 8.05 -7.91
C HIS A 344 -1.51 8.18 -7.23
N ASP A 345 -1.66 7.52 -6.08
CA ASP A 345 -2.90 7.44 -5.32
C ASP A 345 -2.77 8.23 -4.02
N LEU A 346 -3.67 9.18 -3.84
CA LEU A 346 -3.75 10.02 -2.65
C LEU A 346 -3.98 9.18 -1.37
N SER A 347 -4.64 8.02 -1.50
CA SER A 347 -4.90 7.10 -0.39
C SER A 347 -3.62 6.67 0.33
N VAL A 348 -2.49 6.62 -0.38
CA VAL A 348 -1.16 6.31 0.20
C VAL A 348 -0.71 7.40 1.19
N THR A 349 -1.15 8.64 0.97
CA THR A 349 -0.82 9.81 1.81
C THR A 349 -1.87 10.01 2.92
N GLN A 350 -3.09 9.47 2.76
CA GLN A 350 -4.16 9.55 3.76
C GLN A 350 -3.82 8.85 5.09
N VAL A 351 -2.78 8.01 5.12
CA VAL A 351 -2.30 7.40 6.39
C VAL A 351 -1.79 8.43 7.40
N TYR A 352 -1.57 9.67 6.96
CA TYR A 352 -1.24 10.82 7.81
C TYR A 352 -2.46 11.64 8.22
N ALA A 353 -3.68 11.08 8.05
CA ALA A 353 -4.95 11.75 8.29
C ALA A 353 -5.09 12.33 9.72
N ASP A 354 -4.48 11.67 10.72
CA ASP A 354 -4.53 12.16 12.10
C ASP A 354 -3.88 13.55 12.25
N ILE A 355 -2.81 13.83 11.49
CA ILE A 355 -2.17 15.15 11.47
C ILE A 355 -3.10 16.18 10.81
N ILE A 356 -3.82 15.76 9.77
CA ILE A 356 -4.79 16.62 9.06
C ILE A 356 -6.00 16.90 9.96
N ASN A 357 -6.46 15.93 10.76
CA ASN A 357 -7.59 16.12 11.66
C ASN A 357 -7.29 17.18 12.72
N LYS A 358 -6.09 17.18 13.32
CA LYS A 358 -5.67 18.24 14.25
C LYS A 358 -5.71 19.63 13.60
N LYS A 359 -5.28 19.74 12.34
CA LYS A 359 -5.35 20.99 11.58
C LYS A 359 -6.76 21.41 11.18
N ARG A 360 -7.69 20.47 11.06
CA ARG A 360 -9.11 20.79 10.83
C ARG A 360 -9.71 21.54 12.01
N GLU A 361 -9.37 21.13 13.24
CA GLU A 361 -9.77 21.84 14.45
C GLU A 361 -9.19 23.24 14.47
N GLU A 362 -7.86 23.37 14.22
CA GLU A 362 -7.19 24.68 14.10
C GLU A 362 -7.79 25.56 12.99
N ALA A 363 -8.24 24.98 11.86
CA ALA A 363 -8.85 25.71 10.75
C ALA A 363 -10.25 26.26 11.10
N VAL A 364 -10.99 25.58 11.96
CA VAL A 364 -12.28 26.07 12.49
C VAL A 364 -12.02 27.28 13.40
N ASP A 365 -11.04 27.19 14.29
CA ASP A 365 -10.64 28.28 15.19
C ASP A 365 -10.14 29.55 14.45
N LEU A 366 -9.54 29.35 13.25
CA LEU A 366 -9.16 30.46 12.36
C LEU A 366 -10.37 31.26 11.87
N MET A 367 -11.54 30.63 11.66
CA MET A 367 -12.76 31.34 11.30
C MET A 367 -13.19 32.26 12.44
N ASP A 368 -13.21 31.77 13.67
CA ASP A 368 -13.59 32.55 14.82
C ASP A 368 -12.63 33.76 14.99
N SER A 369 -11.33 33.53 14.83
CA SER A 369 -10.33 34.59 14.92
C SER A 369 -10.43 35.66 13.80
N ALA A 370 -10.94 35.27 12.61
CA ALA A 370 -11.17 36.21 11.49
C ALA A 370 -12.37 37.13 11.71
N PHE A 371 -13.33 36.71 12.52
CA PHE A 371 -14.53 37.47 12.85
C PHE A 371 -14.49 38.14 14.25
N GLU A 372 -13.50 37.82 15.08
CA GLU A 372 -13.27 38.56 16.32
C GLU A 372 -12.77 39.96 16.01
N THR A 373 -13.65 40.94 16.18
CA THR A 373 -13.28 42.37 16.11
C THR A 373 -12.36 42.70 17.28
N LYS A 374 -11.09 42.97 17.01
CA LYS A 374 -10.15 43.49 18.03
C LYS A 374 -10.77 44.70 18.73
N PRO A 375 -10.94 44.68 20.05
CA PRO A 375 -11.44 45.85 20.74
C PRO A 375 -10.50 47.03 20.50
N GLN A 376 -11.03 48.12 19.91
CA GLN A 376 -10.26 49.36 19.71
C GLN A 376 -9.74 49.82 21.07
N ARG A 377 -8.45 49.83 21.25
CA ARG A 377 -7.80 50.53 22.40
C ARG A 377 -8.19 51.99 22.35
N LYS A 378 -9.17 52.40 23.17
CA LYS A 378 -9.45 53.83 23.42
C LYS A 378 -8.16 54.49 23.92
N LYS A 379 -7.59 55.37 23.07
CA LYS A 379 -6.52 56.28 23.49
C LYS A 379 -7.05 57.14 24.63
N GLN A 380 -6.57 56.93 25.82
CA GLN A 380 -6.76 57.87 26.92
C GLN A 380 -6.08 59.16 26.58
N ILE A 381 -6.84 60.19 26.25
CA ILE A 381 -6.35 61.58 26.10
C ILE A 381 -6.09 62.05 27.53
N LYS A 382 -4.82 62.11 27.90
CA LYS A 382 -4.42 62.81 29.16
C LYS A 382 -4.65 64.29 28.98
N ALA A 383 -5.71 64.81 29.64
CA ALA A 383 -5.93 66.25 29.80
C ALA A 383 -4.76 66.86 30.61
N LYS A 384 -3.98 67.70 29.96
CA LYS A 384 -2.98 68.54 30.66
C LYS A 384 -3.74 69.68 31.37
N THR A 385 -3.89 69.55 32.65
CA THR A 385 -4.30 70.63 33.52
C THR A 385 -3.17 71.69 33.60
N ARG A 386 -3.38 72.82 33.00
CA ARG A 386 -2.54 74.01 33.22
C ARG A 386 -2.93 74.69 34.53
N THR A 387 -2.12 74.51 35.55
CA THR A 387 -2.16 75.40 36.76
C THR A 387 -1.51 76.74 36.44
N ALA A 388 -2.33 77.81 36.41
CA ALA A 388 -1.87 79.18 36.41
C ALA A 388 -1.47 79.53 37.85
N LYS A 389 -0.24 80.02 38.02
CA LYS A 389 0.21 80.70 39.22
C LYS A 389 -0.17 82.17 39.12
N LYS A 390 -0.76 82.70 40.18
CA LYS A 390 -0.61 84.00 40.70
C LYS A 390 0.39 84.00 41.79
#